data_bbd6139651ebf12d597a2a432e7c20a2
#
_entry.id   bbd6139651ebf12d597a2a432e7c20a2
#
_cell.length_a   1.000
_cell.length_b   1.000
_cell.length_c   1.000
_cell.angle_alpha   90.00
_cell.angle_beta   90.00
_cell.angle_gamma   90.00
#
_symmetry.space_group_name_H-M   'P 1'
#
loop_
_entity.id
_entity.type
_entity.pdbx_description
1 polymer ?
#
loop_
_entity_poly.entity_id
_entity_poly.type
_entity_poly.pdbx_seq_one_letter_code
_entity_poly.pdbx_strand_id
1 'polypeptide(L)'
;MIRIGIVAPAEIAFRRFMPALKTVEGIQYIGVAIYNSFERFGKTEELSEQENAIIQREIQKGKEFIQEYGGGLFYSYEELICSDEIDAVYIPLPPALHDIYTKLALAHGKHVLVEKPSSISLERTEEIVELAREKELVLFENYMFAYHKQISSLKDIINSGKIGKVRLYSLKFGFPKRATGDFRDIKNMGGGSLLDAGGYTLKLAGMLLGESAEVICATLNQESEYDVDICGSATLINDEKITAQVAFGMDNAYKCQMEVWGSLGSIRTERIFTAPPGMQTLAIICCNGQEEIVELGEDDTFKKSIEMFCQCIDNNQERYTSYEAILKQARLVEQAMTMS
;
A
#
# COMPACT_ATOMS: atom_id res chain seq x y z
N MET A 1 -6.37 -21.79 11.61
CA MET A 1 -5.41 -21.49 10.49
C MET A 1 -6.21 -20.79 9.41
N ILE A 2 -5.81 -19.59 9.03
CA ILE A 2 -6.50 -18.76 8.05
C ILE A 2 -6.13 -19.25 6.65
N ARG A 3 -7.13 -19.58 5.82
CA ARG A 3 -6.92 -20.04 4.43
C ARG A 3 -7.00 -18.84 3.49
N ILE A 4 -5.86 -18.47 2.86
CA ILE A 4 -5.78 -17.28 2.00
C ILE A 4 -5.66 -17.65 0.53
N GLY A 5 -6.47 -16.97 -0.32
CA GLY A 5 -6.37 -17.00 -1.78
C GLY A 5 -5.79 -15.71 -2.33
N ILE A 6 -5.19 -15.74 -3.52
CA ILE A 6 -4.61 -14.58 -4.19
C ILE A 6 -5.40 -14.24 -5.45
N VAL A 7 -5.93 -13.04 -5.51
CA VAL A 7 -6.71 -12.53 -6.64
C VAL A 7 -5.75 -11.90 -7.67
N ALA A 8 -5.19 -12.68 -8.52
CA ALA A 8 -4.27 -12.44 -9.63
C ALA A 8 -2.82 -12.90 -9.36
N PRO A 9 -2.14 -13.47 -10.36
CA PRO A 9 -0.73 -13.82 -10.31
C PRO A 9 0.15 -12.60 -10.57
N ALA A 10 -0.05 -11.54 -9.76
CA ALA A 10 0.65 -10.27 -9.89
C ALA A 10 2.13 -10.40 -9.48
N GLU A 11 3.01 -9.59 -10.11
CA GLU A 11 4.44 -9.59 -9.80
C GLU A 11 4.74 -9.31 -8.32
N ILE A 12 4.00 -8.40 -7.70
CA ILE A 12 4.15 -8.10 -6.27
C ILE A 12 3.79 -9.29 -5.39
N ALA A 13 2.74 -10.04 -5.77
CA ALA A 13 2.36 -11.27 -5.11
C ALA A 13 3.47 -12.32 -5.23
N PHE A 14 3.98 -12.54 -6.44
CA PHE A 14 5.01 -13.53 -6.71
C PHE A 14 6.33 -13.22 -6.00
N ARG A 15 6.82 -11.98 -6.12
CA ARG A 15 8.19 -11.63 -5.67
C ARG A 15 8.31 -11.19 -4.21
N ARG A 16 7.22 -10.71 -3.60
CA ARG A 16 7.29 -10.11 -2.27
C ARG A 16 6.30 -10.75 -1.29
N PHE A 17 5.05 -10.87 -1.66
CA PHE A 17 4.02 -11.38 -0.75
C PHE A 17 4.20 -12.86 -0.43
N MET A 18 4.34 -13.72 -1.45
CA MET A 18 4.45 -15.17 -1.25
C MET A 18 5.71 -15.60 -0.49
N PRO A 19 6.92 -15.05 -0.76
CA PRO A 19 8.08 -15.34 0.06
C PRO A 19 7.87 -14.99 1.54
N ALA A 20 7.25 -13.85 1.82
CA ALA A 20 6.93 -13.44 3.18
C ALA A 20 5.85 -14.34 3.81
N LEU A 21 4.77 -14.62 3.10
CA LEU A 21 3.66 -15.46 3.57
C LEU A 21 4.13 -16.84 4.05
N LYS A 22 5.09 -17.45 3.35
CA LYS A 22 5.67 -18.76 3.74
C LYS A 22 6.36 -18.73 5.12
N THR A 23 6.66 -17.55 5.65
CA THR A 23 7.35 -17.37 6.96
C THR A 23 6.40 -16.97 8.08
N VAL A 24 5.12 -16.79 7.80
CA VAL A 24 4.10 -16.39 8.79
C VAL A 24 3.32 -17.62 9.25
N GLU A 25 3.23 -17.78 10.55
CA GLU A 25 2.45 -18.86 11.16
C GLU A 25 0.94 -18.51 11.21
N GLY A 26 0.09 -19.53 11.26
CA GLY A 26 -1.35 -19.34 11.41
C GLY A 26 -2.12 -19.03 10.11
N ILE A 27 -1.42 -18.87 8.96
CA ILE A 27 -2.01 -18.61 7.65
C ILE A 27 -1.52 -19.63 6.62
N GLN A 28 -2.42 -20.07 5.74
CA GLN A 28 -2.12 -21.08 4.71
C GLN A 28 -2.54 -20.56 3.34
N TYR A 29 -1.63 -20.58 2.40
CA TYR A 29 -1.92 -20.34 0.98
C TYR A 29 -2.70 -21.50 0.38
N ILE A 30 -3.82 -21.21 -0.30
CA ILE A 30 -4.68 -22.21 -0.94
C ILE A 30 -4.52 -22.19 -2.45
N GLY A 31 -4.48 -21.01 -3.07
CA GLY A 31 -4.36 -20.94 -4.52
C GLY A 31 -4.40 -19.50 -5.05
N VAL A 32 -4.21 -19.39 -6.34
CA VAL A 32 -4.22 -18.14 -7.10
C VAL A 32 -5.32 -18.19 -8.17
N ALA A 33 -6.02 -17.07 -8.36
CA ALA A 33 -6.96 -16.90 -9.47
C ALA A 33 -6.30 -16.19 -10.64
N ILE A 34 -6.77 -16.51 -11.83
CA ILE A 34 -6.55 -15.74 -13.06
C ILE A 34 -7.88 -15.15 -13.51
N TYR A 35 -7.86 -14.00 -14.21
CA TYR A 35 -9.09 -13.49 -14.80
C TYR A 35 -9.56 -14.37 -15.96
N ASN A 36 -10.87 -14.49 -16.12
CA ASN A 36 -11.49 -15.05 -17.30
C ASN A 36 -11.76 -13.97 -18.37
N SER A 37 -12.31 -14.36 -19.51
CA SER A 37 -12.62 -13.42 -20.60
C SER A 37 -13.68 -12.40 -20.24
N PHE A 38 -14.67 -12.74 -19.41
CA PHE A 38 -15.69 -11.83 -18.97
C PHE A 38 -15.12 -10.78 -18.01
N GLU A 39 -14.33 -11.17 -17.02
CA GLU A 39 -13.68 -10.25 -16.09
C GLU A 39 -12.70 -9.30 -16.80
N ARG A 40 -12.09 -9.74 -17.89
CA ARG A 40 -11.11 -8.93 -18.62
C ARG A 40 -11.71 -8.05 -19.69
N PHE A 41 -12.69 -8.56 -20.44
CA PHE A 41 -13.23 -7.92 -21.67
C PHE A 41 -14.74 -7.69 -21.64
N GLY A 42 -15.44 -8.16 -20.59
CA GLY A 42 -16.91 -8.08 -20.50
C GLY A 42 -17.64 -9.01 -21.46
N LYS A 43 -16.96 -10.02 -22.04
CA LYS A 43 -17.54 -10.97 -23.00
C LYS A 43 -16.99 -12.38 -22.81
N THR A 44 -17.83 -13.38 -23.12
CA THR A 44 -17.47 -14.81 -22.94
C THR A 44 -17.17 -15.52 -24.25
N GLU A 45 -17.64 -15.01 -25.37
CA GLU A 45 -17.54 -15.61 -26.68
C GLU A 45 -16.94 -14.62 -27.69
N GLU A 46 -16.51 -15.11 -28.85
CA GLU A 46 -16.00 -14.30 -29.97
C GLU A 46 -14.77 -13.45 -29.61
N LEU A 47 -13.81 -14.05 -28.89
CA LEU A 47 -12.54 -13.39 -28.61
C LEU A 47 -11.69 -13.29 -29.88
N SER A 48 -11.11 -12.13 -30.13
CA SER A 48 -10.09 -11.94 -31.15
C SER A 48 -8.81 -12.75 -30.83
N GLU A 49 -7.95 -12.95 -31.82
CA GLU A 49 -6.66 -13.60 -31.61
C GLU A 49 -5.81 -12.91 -30.55
N GLN A 50 -5.83 -11.56 -30.52
CA GLN A 50 -5.11 -10.77 -29.51
C GLN A 50 -5.67 -10.97 -28.11
N GLU A 51 -7.00 -10.98 -27.94
CA GLU A 51 -7.66 -11.21 -26.65
C GLU A 51 -7.39 -12.65 -26.16
N ASN A 52 -7.46 -13.62 -27.03
CA ASN A 52 -7.09 -14.99 -26.72
C ASN A 52 -5.63 -15.10 -26.26
N ALA A 53 -4.71 -14.41 -26.94
CA ALA A 53 -3.30 -14.39 -26.54
C ALA A 53 -3.10 -13.75 -25.15
N ILE A 54 -3.89 -12.74 -24.78
CA ILE A 54 -3.87 -12.12 -23.45
C ILE A 54 -4.33 -13.12 -22.39
N ILE A 55 -5.44 -13.85 -22.62
CA ILE A 55 -5.93 -14.90 -21.70
C ILE A 55 -4.88 -16.01 -21.55
N GLN A 56 -4.28 -16.49 -22.65
CA GLN A 56 -3.25 -17.54 -22.59
C GLN A 56 -2.01 -17.09 -21.78
N ARG A 57 -1.60 -15.83 -21.89
CA ARG A 57 -0.49 -15.30 -21.07
C ARG A 57 -0.85 -15.29 -19.58
N GLU A 58 -2.09 -14.96 -19.24
CA GLU A 58 -2.55 -14.97 -17.85
C GLU A 58 -2.60 -16.39 -17.29
N ILE A 59 -3.12 -17.35 -18.06
CA ILE A 59 -3.08 -18.79 -17.72
C ILE A 59 -1.63 -19.25 -17.48
N GLN A 60 -0.70 -18.82 -18.33
CA GLN A 60 0.71 -19.18 -18.18
C GLN A 60 1.30 -18.61 -16.88
N LYS A 61 1.02 -17.35 -16.53
CA LYS A 61 1.44 -16.76 -15.24
C LYS A 61 0.85 -17.53 -14.06
N GLY A 62 -0.43 -17.90 -14.11
CA GLY A 62 -1.06 -18.73 -13.09
C GLY A 62 -0.36 -20.08 -12.92
N LYS A 63 -0.02 -20.75 -14.02
CA LYS A 63 0.75 -22.02 -13.99
C LYS A 63 2.15 -21.85 -13.39
N GLU A 64 2.86 -20.79 -13.73
CA GLU A 64 4.16 -20.47 -13.15
C GLU A 64 4.04 -20.21 -11.64
N PHE A 65 2.97 -19.52 -11.24
CA PHE A 65 2.69 -19.23 -9.83
C PHE A 65 2.48 -20.51 -9.03
N ILE A 66 1.65 -21.45 -9.49
CA ILE A 66 1.42 -22.72 -8.80
C ILE A 66 2.63 -23.67 -8.89
N GLN A 67 3.44 -23.58 -9.93
CA GLN A 67 4.69 -24.35 -10.04
C GLN A 67 5.68 -23.94 -8.95
N GLU A 68 5.79 -22.64 -8.64
CA GLU A 68 6.71 -22.09 -7.61
C GLU A 68 6.17 -22.25 -6.19
N TYR A 69 4.87 -22.02 -6.00
CA TYR A 69 4.30 -21.89 -4.68
C TYR A 69 3.32 -23.01 -4.30
N GLY A 70 2.94 -23.87 -5.24
CA GLY A 70 1.88 -24.86 -5.04
C GLY A 70 0.49 -24.23 -5.07
N GLY A 71 -0.46 -24.88 -4.39
CA GLY A 71 -1.86 -24.48 -4.33
C GLY A 71 -2.66 -24.80 -5.60
N GLY A 72 -3.93 -24.35 -5.61
CA GLY A 72 -4.87 -24.49 -6.72
C GLY A 72 -4.80 -23.33 -7.71
N LEU A 73 -5.17 -23.58 -8.97
CA LEU A 73 -5.43 -22.53 -9.96
C LEU A 73 -6.94 -22.38 -10.15
N PHE A 74 -7.47 -21.19 -9.83
CA PHE A 74 -8.85 -20.81 -10.08
C PHE A 74 -8.95 -20.03 -11.39
N TYR A 75 -9.99 -20.31 -12.19
CA TYR A 75 -10.12 -19.76 -13.54
C TYR A 75 -10.99 -18.50 -13.62
N SER A 76 -11.36 -17.91 -12.45
CA SER A 76 -11.86 -16.56 -12.33
C SER A 76 -11.59 -16.01 -10.92
N TYR A 77 -11.57 -14.71 -10.78
CA TYR A 77 -11.45 -14.04 -9.47
C TYR A 77 -12.66 -14.36 -8.58
N GLU A 78 -13.86 -14.38 -9.19
CA GLU A 78 -15.10 -14.73 -8.52
C GLU A 78 -15.09 -16.17 -8.02
N GLU A 79 -14.61 -17.14 -8.80
CA GLU A 79 -14.50 -18.55 -8.39
C GLU A 79 -13.66 -18.70 -7.11
N LEU A 80 -12.52 -18.04 -7.04
CA LEU A 80 -11.66 -18.06 -5.85
C LEU A 80 -12.34 -17.37 -4.66
N ILE A 81 -12.92 -16.18 -4.87
CA ILE A 81 -13.53 -15.39 -3.81
C ILE A 81 -14.75 -16.11 -3.22
N CYS A 82 -15.56 -16.76 -4.05
CA CYS A 82 -16.75 -17.48 -3.62
C CYS A 82 -16.47 -18.88 -3.05
N SER A 83 -15.24 -19.37 -3.11
CA SER A 83 -14.88 -20.72 -2.64
C SER A 83 -14.99 -20.83 -1.12
N ASP A 84 -15.59 -21.93 -0.64
CA ASP A 84 -15.64 -22.30 0.79
C ASP A 84 -14.28 -22.75 1.35
N GLU A 85 -13.29 -22.96 0.48
CA GLU A 85 -11.91 -23.27 0.88
C GLU A 85 -11.12 -22.05 1.31
N ILE A 86 -11.65 -20.83 1.11
CA ILE A 86 -10.98 -19.54 1.33
C ILE A 86 -11.64 -18.80 2.51
N ASP A 87 -10.87 -18.33 3.47
CA ASP A 87 -11.29 -17.48 4.58
C ASP A 87 -10.91 -16.02 4.35
N ALA A 88 -9.82 -15.79 3.61
CA ALA A 88 -9.26 -14.46 3.33
C ALA A 88 -8.74 -14.36 1.91
N VAL A 89 -8.71 -13.15 1.35
CA VAL A 89 -8.13 -12.89 0.03
C VAL A 89 -7.07 -11.79 0.10
N TYR A 90 -6.01 -11.96 -0.69
CA TYR A 90 -5.08 -10.90 -1.03
C TYR A 90 -5.40 -10.38 -2.43
N ILE A 91 -5.57 -9.04 -2.58
CA ILE A 91 -6.00 -8.38 -3.82
C ILE A 91 -4.88 -7.48 -4.36
N PRO A 92 -3.96 -8.00 -5.18
CA PRO A 92 -2.86 -7.23 -5.81
C PRO A 92 -3.21 -6.74 -7.22
N LEU A 93 -4.42 -6.22 -7.41
CA LEU A 93 -4.91 -5.71 -8.69
C LEU A 93 -4.49 -4.24 -8.91
N PRO A 94 -4.75 -3.64 -10.07
CA PRO A 94 -4.70 -2.19 -10.25
C PRO A 94 -5.74 -1.47 -9.36
N PRO A 95 -5.46 -0.24 -8.87
CA PRO A 95 -6.29 0.44 -7.87
C PRO A 95 -7.77 0.58 -8.22
N ALA A 96 -8.10 0.78 -9.49
CA ALA A 96 -9.51 0.90 -9.94
C ALA A 96 -10.34 -0.37 -9.76
N LEU A 97 -9.71 -1.51 -9.51
CA LEU A 97 -10.39 -2.79 -9.31
C LEU A 97 -10.45 -3.19 -7.83
N HIS A 98 -9.74 -2.48 -6.94
CA HIS A 98 -9.64 -2.85 -5.54
C HIS A 98 -10.99 -2.86 -4.85
N ASP A 99 -11.78 -1.79 -4.95
CA ASP A 99 -13.08 -1.69 -4.29
C ASP A 99 -14.10 -2.70 -4.84
N ILE A 100 -14.05 -3.01 -6.14
CA ILE A 100 -14.94 -3.97 -6.80
C ILE A 100 -14.78 -5.36 -6.19
N TYR A 101 -13.55 -5.87 -6.19
CA TYR A 101 -13.27 -7.21 -5.67
C TYR A 101 -13.23 -7.26 -4.14
N THR A 102 -12.95 -6.14 -3.47
CA THR A 102 -13.11 -6.01 -2.02
C THR A 102 -14.59 -6.16 -1.61
N LYS A 103 -15.50 -5.46 -2.28
CA LYS A 103 -16.95 -5.59 -2.03
C LYS A 103 -17.42 -7.02 -2.26
N LEU A 104 -17.00 -7.64 -3.35
CA LEU A 104 -17.34 -9.03 -3.65
C LEU A 104 -16.84 -9.97 -2.53
N ALA A 105 -15.61 -9.82 -2.10
CA ALA A 105 -15.01 -10.66 -1.05
C ALA A 105 -15.73 -10.48 0.30
N LEU A 106 -15.97 -9.23 0.72
CA LEU A 106 -16.71 -8.94 1.95
C LEU A 106 -18.14 -9.47 1.91
N ALA A 107 -18.83 -9.37 0.76
CA ALA A 107 -20.18 -9.92 0.58
C ALA A 107 -20.22 -11.45 0.74
N HIS A 108 -19.12 -12.12 0.36
CA HIS A 108 -18.96 -13.57 0.53
C HIS A 108 -18.30 -13.99 1.85
N GLY A 109 -18.22 -13.09 2.83
CA GLY A 109 -17.72 -13.39 4.17
C GLY A 109 -16.21 -13.58 4.26
N LYS A 110 -15.43 -13.02 3.32
CA LYS A 110 -13.96 -13.13 3.30
C LYS A 110 -13.30 -11.92 3.94
N HIS A 111 -12.28 -12.15 4.76
CA HIS A 111 -11.35 -11.10 5.19
C HIS A 111 -10.53 -10.63 3.99
N VAL A 112 -10.21 -9.34 3.93
CA VAL A 112 -9.54 -8.74 2.77
C VAL A 112 -8.24 -8.05 3.17
N LEU A 113 -7.15 -8.44 2.52
CA LEU A 113 -5.90 -7.72 2.46
C LEU A 113 -5.78 -7.17 1.03
N VAL A 114 -5.93 -5.87 0.85
CA VAL A 114 -5.89 -5.21 -0.46
C VAL A 114 -4.63 -4.37 -0.61
N GLU A 115 -4.04 -4.37 -1.80
CA GLU A 115 -2.93 -3.46 -2.10
C GLU A 115 -3.38 -2.00 -2.02
N LYS A 116 -2.43 -1.15 -1.77
CA LYS A 116 -2.64 0.29 -1.66
C LYS A 116 -2.79 0.94 -3.07
N PRO A 117 -3.59 2.00 -3.19
CA PRO A 117 -4.60 2.46 -2.24
C PRO A 117 -5.80 1.50 -2.23
N SER A 118 -6.52 1.44 -1.12
CA SER A 118 -7.68 0.53 -0.97
C SER A 118 -8.78 0.80 -2.00
N SER A 119 -8.89 2.01 -2.50
CA SER A 119 -9.70 2.42 -3.66
C SER A 119 -9.15 3.72 -4.27
N ILE A 120 -9.79 4.18 -5.35
CA ILE A 120 -9.37 5.40 -6.08
C ILE A 120 -10.06 6.68 -5.59
N SER A 121 -10.98 6.62 -4.61
CA SER A 121 -11.66 7.80 -4.05
C SER A 121 -12.07 7.58 -2.59
N LEU A 122 -12.28 8.68 -1.87
CA LEU A 122 -12.78 8.63 -0.49
C LEU A 122 -14.14 7.95 -0.40
N GLU A 123 -15.10 8.33 -1.26
CA GLU A 123 -16.46 7.75 -1.31
C GLU A 123 -16.43 6.22 -1.40
N ARG A 124 -15.66 5.67 -2.36
CA ARG A 124 -15.54 4.22 -2.53
C ARG A 124 -14.83 3.55 -1.36
N THR A 125 -13.88 4.26 -0.72
CA THR A 125 -13.22 3.76 0.48
C THR A 125 -14.20 3.71 1.65
N GLU A 126 -15.05 4.72 1.84
CA GLU A 126 -16.09 4.73 2.87
C GLU A 126 -17.07 3.56 2.70
N GLU A 127 -17.51 3.29 1.45
CA GLU A 127 -18.40 2.16 1.15
C GLU A 127 -17.79 0.80 1.52
N ILE A 128 -16.54 0.54 1.18
CA ILE A 128 -15.89 -0.75 1.50
C ILE A 128 -15.59 -0.88 2.99
N VAL A 129 -15.26 0.21 3.69
CA VAL A 129 -15.06 0.20 5.14
C VAL A 129 -16.36 -0.05 5.87
N GLU A 130 -17.46 0.60 5.45
CA GLU A 130 -18.76 0.39 6.08
C GLU A 130 -19.24 -1.06 5.89
N LEU A 131 -19.11 -1.62 4.69
CA LEU A 131 -19.43 -3.02 4.43
C LEU A 131 -18.57 -3.97 5.29
N ALA A 132 -17.27 -3.68 5.47
CA ALA A 132 -16.40 -4.47 6.33
C ALA A 132 -16.84 -4.40 7.80
N ARG A 133 -17.29 -3.22 8.29
CA ARG A 133 -17.85 -3.05 9.64
C ARG A 133 -19.14 -3.83 9.83
N GLU A 134 -20.08 -3.70 8.90
CA GLU A 134 -21.36 -4.43 8.94
C GLU A 134 -21.19 -5.95 8.98
N LYS A 135 -20.20 -6.45 8.27
CA LYS A 135 -19.88 -7.88 8.19
C LYS A 135 -18.96 -8.37 9.30
N GLU A 136 -18.41 -7.46 10.12
CA GLU A 136 -17.38 -7.76 11.13
C GLU A 136 -16.13 -8.45 10.54
N LEU A 137 -15.76 -8.12 9.28
CA LEU A 137 -14.63 -8.68 8.55
C LEU A 137 -13.45 -7.73 8.51
N VAL A 138 -12.24 -8.25 8.47
CA VAL A 138 -11.05 -7.43 8.29
C VAL A 138 -11.02 -6.86 6.86
N LEU A 139 -10.86 -5.55 6.77
CA LEU A 139 -10.34 -4.84 5.61
C LEU A 139 -8.99 -4.23 6.01
N PHE A 140 -7.95 -4.59 5.28
CA PHE A 140 -6.59 -4.19 5.58
C PHE A 140 -5.90 -3.66 4.32
N GLU A 141 -5.45 -2.39 4.37
CA GLU A 141 -4.75 -1.72 3.28
C GLU A 141 -3.24 -1.89 3.41
N ASN A 142 -2.60 -2.42 2.38
CA ASN A 142 -1.21 -2.86 2.44
C ASN A 142 -0.18 -1.73 2.24
N TYR A 143 -0.16 -0.72 3.12
CA TYR A 143 1.01 0.15 3.27
C TYR A 143 2.07 -0.56 4.14
N MET A 144 2.66 -1.63 3.64
CA MET A 144 3.53 -2.56 4.35
C MET A 144 4.68 -1.89 5.13
N PHE A 145 5.20 -0.74 4.67
CA PHE A 145 6.29 -0.03 5.32
C PHE A 145 5.92 0.43 6.75
N ALA A 146 4.64 0.68 7.03
CA ALA A 146 4.16 1.17 8.30
C ALA A 146 4.46 0.22 9.47
N TYR A 147 4.64 -1.04 9.18
CA TYR A 147 4.88 -2.11 10.16
C TYR A 147 6.35 -2.48 10.31
N HIS A 148 7.25 -1.87 9.51
CA HIS A 148 8.69 -2.10 9.64
C HIS A 148 9.23 -1.52 10.94
N LYS A 149 10.09 -2.26 11.63
CA LYS A 149 10.71 -1.88 12.90
C LYS A 149 11.34 -0.48 12.90
N GLN A 150 11.90 -0.03 11.75
CA GLN A 150 12.45 1.32 11.64
C GLN A 150 11.46 2.42 12.01
N ILE A 151 10.15 2.23 11.75
CA ILE A 151 9.12 3.23 12.07
C ILE A 151 8.97 3.40 13.57
N SER A 152 8.91 2.31 14.34
CA SER A 152 8.87 2.38 15.81
C SER A 152 10.17 2.95 16.38
N SER A 153 11.33 2.49 15.88
CA SER A 153 12.65 2.99 16.33
C SER A 153 12.78 4.51 16.08
N LEU A 154 12.32 5.02 14.94
CA LEU A 154 12.33 6.47 14.66
C LEU A 154 11.39 7.23 15.61
N LYS A 155 10.19 6.71 15.88
CA LYS A 155 9.27 7.31 16.86
C LYS A 155 9.88 7.37 18.24
N ASP A 156 10.57 6.31 18.68
CA ASP A 156 11.25 6.28 19.97
C ASP A 156 12.36 7.35 20.06
N ILE A 157 13.18 7.49 19.00
CA ILE A 157 14.20 8.53 18.92
C ILE A 157 13.60 9.93 18.96
N ILE A 158 12.53 10.19 18.22
CA ILE A 158 11.82 11.47 18.19
C ILE A 158 11.28 11.77 19.59
N ASN A 159 10.61 10.81 20.23
CA ASN A 159 9.99 10.94 21.55
C ASN A 159 11.00 11.06 22.69
N SER A 160 12.24 10.60 22.49
CA SER A 160 13.30 10.75 23.49
C SER A 160 13.67 12.20 23.79
N GLY A 161 13.25 13.14 22.92
CA GLY A 161 13.59 14.56 23.03
C GLY A 161 15.02 14.90 22.55
N LYS A 162 15.78 13.94 22.00
CA LYS A 162 17.16 14.13 21.57
C LYS A 162 17.32 15.29 20.57
N ILE A 163 16.37 15.47 19.66
CA ILE A 163 16.34 16.58 18.69
C ILE A 163 15.52 17.79 19.16
N GLY A 164 15.06 17.78 20.41
CA GLY A 164 14.17 18.82 20.96
C GLY A 164 12.75 18.73 20.41
N LYS A 165 12.05 19.88 20.36
CA LYS A 165 10.68 19.94 19.82
C LYS A 165 10.72 19.80 18.30
N VAL A 166 9.96 18.86 17.74
CA VAL A 166 9.81 18.71 16.29
C VAL A 166 9.20 19.99 15.70
N ARG A 167 9.72 20.41 14.55
CA ARG A 167 9.26 21.59 13.79
C ARG A 167 8.70 21.19 12.44
N LEU A 168 9.38 20.24 11.76
CA LEU A 168 9.05 19.86 10.39
C LEU A 168 9.43 18.40 10.14
N TYR A 169 8.54 17.70 9.46
CA TYR A 169 8.83 16.45 8.75
C TYR A 169 8.98 16.72 7.26
N SER A 170 10.04 16.24 6.63
CA SER A 170 10.24 16.29 5.18
C SER A 170 10.32 14.87 4.62
N LEU A 171 9.37 14.50 3.76
CA LEU A 171 9.22 13.15 3.22
C LEU A 171 9.30 13.18 1.71
N LYS A 172 10.12 12.31 1.10
CA LYS A 172 10.29 12.26 -0.36
C LYS A 172 10.24 10.82 -0.83
N PHE A 173 9.38 10.55 -1.80
CA PHE A 173 9.32 9.26 -2.47
C PHE A 173 9.14 9.44 -3.98
N GLY A 174 10.11 8.99 -4.74
CA GLY A 174 10.07 9.03 -6.19
C GLY A 174 10.94 7.93 -6.78
N PHE A 175 10.60 7.52 -7.98
CA PHE A 175 11.30 6.48 -8.74
C PHE A 175 11.30 6.81 -10.23
N PRO A 176 12.27 6.25 -11.00
CA PRO A 176 12.32 6.44 -12.45
C PRO A 176 11.09 5.86 -13.14
N LYS A 177 10.76 6.43 -14.31
CA LYS A 177 9.71 5.96 -15.19
C LYS A 177 9.78 4.45 -15.39
N ARG A 178 8.63 3.80 -15.31
CA ARG A 178 8.47 2.37 -15.58
C ARG A 178 8.30 2.10 -17.09
N ALA A 179 8.24 0.82 -17.45
CA ALA A 179 8.03 0.43 -18.84
C ALA A 179 6.69 0.98 -19.38
N THR A 180 6.66 1.28 -20.66
CA THR A 180 5.45 1.74 -21.37
C THR A 180 4.31 0.74 -21.21
N GLY A 181 3.09 1.23 -20.92
CA GLY A 181 1.90 0.41 -20.73
C GLY A 181 1.68 -0.07 -19.29
N ASP A 182 2.42 0.49 -18.33
CA ASP A 182 2.12 0.31 -16.90
C ASP A 182 0.78 0.98 -16.56
N PHE A 183 -0.04 0.35 -15.70
CA PHE A 183 -1.33 0.89 -15.28
C PHE A 183 -1.22 2.28 -14.61
N ARG A 184 -0.03 2.62 -14.11
CA ARG A 184 0.25 3.91 -13.48
C ARG A 184 0.14 5.08 -14.43
N ASP A 185 0.31 4.84 -15.73
CA ASP A 185 0.13 5.84 -16.79
C ASP A 185 -1.33 5.98 -17.23
N ILE A 186 -2.26 5.21 -16.65
CA ILE A 186 -3.66 5.10 -17.11
C ILE A 186 -4.62 5.58 -16.01
N LYS A 187 -5.25 6.74 -16.23
CA LYS A 187 -6.18 7.37 -15.27
C LYS A 187 -7.31 6.43 -14.82
N ASN A 188 -7.96 5.76 -15.77
CA ASN A 188 -9.09 4.86 -15.49
C ASN A 188 -8.70 3.58 -14.73
N MET A 189 -7.40 3.31 -14.59
CA MET A 189 -6.89 2.19 -13.79
C MET A 189 -6.43 2.63 -12.39
N GLY A 190 -6.64 3.90 -12.05
CA GLY A 190 -6.17 4.49 -10.80
C GLY A 190 -4.68 4.82 -10.84
N GLY A 191 -4.19 5.23 -12.03
CA GLY A 191 -2.82 5.72 -12.22
C GLY A 191 -2.61 7.11 -11.62
N GLY A 192 -1.37 7.58 -11.68
CA GLY A 192 -0.92 8.87 -11.17
C GLY A 192 0.02 8.74 -9.98
N SER A 193 0.92 9.71 -9.89
CA SER A 193 1.96 9.73 -8.86
C SER A 193 1.40 9.93 -7.45
N LEU A 194 0.28 10.65 -7.31
CA LEU A 194 -0.36 10.84 -6.00
C LEU A 194 -0.86 9.51 -5.44
N LEU A 195 -1.59 8.72 -6.21
CA LEU A 195 -2.12 7.43 -5.75
C LEU A 195 -1.03 6.39 -5.55
N ASP A 196 0.03 6.42 -6.36
CA ASP A 196 1.12 5.42 -6.24
C ASP A 196 2.19 5.83 -5.22
N ALA A 197 2.94 6.90 -5.45
CA ALA A 197 4.05 7.35 -4.59
C ALA A 197 3.61 8.32 -3.49
N GLY A 198 2.68 9.23 -3.81
CA GLY A 198 2.15 10.22 -2.87
C GLY A 198 1.43 9.58 -1.69
N GLY A 199 0.68 8.52 -1.95
CA GLY A 199 0.02 7.76 -0.90
C GLY A 199 0.96 7.30 0.22
N TYR A 200 2.18 6.89 -0.10
CA TYR A 200 3.20 6.51 0.91
C TYR A 200 3.63 7.71 1.77
N THR A 201 3.88 8.85 1.14
CA THR A 201 4.33 10.05 1.86
C THR A 201 3.22 10.64 2.72
N LEU A 202 1.98 10.67 2.22
CA LEU A 202 0.80 11.10 2.98
C LEU A 202 0.50 10.15 4.14
N LYS A 203 0.62 8.83 3.94
CA LYS A 203 0.43 7.84 5.01
C LYS A 203 1.39 8.06 6.16
N LEU A 204 2.69 8.20 5.86
CA LEU A 204 3.70 8.45 6.90
C LEU A 204 3.49 9.82 7.57
N ALA A 205 3.19 10.88 6.81
CA ALA A 205 2.87 12.19 7.36
C ALA A 205 1.68 12.12 8.34
N GLY A 206 0.59 11.46 7.95
CA GLY A 206 -0.57 11.24 8.79
C GLY A 206 -0.25 10.45 10.07
N MET A 207 0.63 9.44 9.98
CA MET A 207 1.08 8.66 11.16
C MET A 207 1.95 9.46 12.13
N LEU A 208 2.70 10.46 11.64
CA LEU A 208 3.60 11.29 12.43
C LEU A 208 2.90 12.51 13.03
N LEU A 209 1.96 13.10 12.30
CA LEU A 209 1.20 14.28 12.73
C LEU A 209 0.02 13.95 13.66
N GLY A 210 -0.39 12.67 13.71
CA GLY A 210 -1.51 12.22 14.55
C GLY A 210 -2.89 12.47 13.92
N GLU A 211 -3.96 12.36 14.74
CA GLU A 211 -5.35 12.34 14.25
C GLU A 211 -5.82 13.66 13.64
N SER A 212 -5.27 14.78 14.08
CA SER A 212 -5.61 16.10 13.55
C SER A 212 -4.84 16.51 12.29
N ALA A 213 -4.14 15.54 11.65
CA ALA A 213 -3.42 15.80 10.40
C ALA A 213 -4.37 16.21 9.27
N GLU A 214 -4.09 17.34 8.63
CA GLU A 214 -4.83 17.83 7.46
C GLU A 214 -3.88 18.37 6.39
N VAL A 215 -4.25 18.25 5.13
CA VAL A 215 -3.53 18.86 4.00
C VAL A 215 -3.98 20.32 3.87
N ILE A 216 -3.02 21.25 3.81
CA ILE A 216 -3.29 22.69 3.70
C ILE A 216 -2.89 23.28 2.34
N CYS A 217 -2.09 22.57 1.58
CA CYS A 217 -1.68 22.96 0.24
C CYS A 217 -1.17 21.72 -0.53
N ALA A 218 -1.50 21.63 -1.80
CA ALA A 218 -0.96 20.61 -2.68
C ALA A 218 -0.74 21.15 -4.09
N THR A 219 0.14 20.49 -4.84
CA THR A 219 0.37 20.74 -6.27
C THR A 219 0.60 19.40 -6.94
N LEU A 220 -0.16 19.12 -7.99
CA LEU A 220 0.01 17.96 -8.86
C LEU A 220 0.41 18.44 -10.25
N ASN A 221 1.46 17.86 -10.81
CA ASN A 221 1.97 18.22 -12.12
C ASN A 221 1.64 17.11 -13.11
N GLN A 222 0.90 17.48 -14.13
CA GLN A 222 0.58 16.64 -15.29
C GLN A 222 1.34 17.20 -16.50
N GLU A 223 2.06 16.35 -17.21
CA GLU A 223 2.66 16.71 -18.50
C GLU A 223 1.74 16.30 -19.64
N SER A 224 1.90 16.96 -20.81
CA SER A 224 1.01 16.78 -21.98
C SER A 224 0.96 15.35 -22.53
N GLU A 225 1.96 14.55 -22.21
CA GLU A 225 2.07 13.15 -22.65
C GLU A 225 1.30 12.15 -21.75
N TYR A 226 0.75 12.62 -20.61
CA TYR A 226 0.10 11.76 -19.61
C TYR A 226 -1.31 12.24 -19.27
N ASP A 227 -2.20 11.29 -19.06
CA ASP A 227 -3.57 11.55 -18.54
C ASP A 227 -3.61 11.67 -17.01
N VAL A 228 -2.47 11.54 -16.35
CA VAL A 228 -2.31 11.46 -14.90
C VAL A 228 -1.21 12.42 -14.43
N ASP A 229 -1.21 12.72 -13.14
CA ASP A 229 -0.12 13.45 -12.51
C ASP A 229 1.14 12.56 -12.45
N ILE A 230 2.30 13.13 -12.79
CA ILE A 230 3.59 12.43 -12.78
C ILE A 230 4.44 12.74 -11.56
N CYS A 231 4.25 13.91 -10.95
CA CYS A 231 4.87 14.30 -9.70
C CYS A 231 4.02 15.33 -8.96
N GLY A 232 4.26 15.46 -7.67
CA GLY A 232 3.55 16.42 -6.85
C GLY A 232 4.22 16.67 -5.51
N SER A 233 3.61 17.58 -4.77
CA SER A 233 3.98 17.90 -3.40
C SER A 233 2.77 18.35 -2.61
N ALA A 234 2.83 18.18 -1.28
CA ALA A 234 1.81 18.71 -0.38
C ALA A 234 2.43 19.17 0.94
N THR A 235 1.74 20.05 1.64
CA THR A 235 2.03 20.44 3.01
C THR A 235 0.86 20.06 3.90
N LEU A 236 1.17 19.36 4.99
CA LEU A 236 0.22 18.98 6.02
C LEU A 236 0.56 19.68 7.33
N ILE A 237 -0.44 19.84 8.18
CA ILE A 237 -0.31 20.42 9.53
C ILE A 237 -1.17 19.65 10.53
N ASN A 238 -0.84 19.74 11.82
CA ASN A 238 -1.68 19.26 12.91
C ASN A 238 -2.06 20.41 13.88
N ASP A 239 -2.88 20.12 14.86
CA ASP A 239 -3.33 21.10 15.87
C ASP A 239 -2.17 21.73 16.67
N GLU A 240 -1.06 20.99 16.85
CA GLU A 240 0.15 21.50 17.51
C GLU A 240 1.00 22.40 16.61
N LYS A 241 0.54 22.69 15.38
CA LYS A 241 1.24 23.45 14.36
C LYS A 241 2.56 22.85 13.91
N ILE A 242 2.71 21.53 14.06
CA ILE A 242 3.80 20.77 13.44
C ILE A 242 3.42 20.56 11.98
N THR A 243 4.36 20.75 11.06
CA THR A 243 4.13 20.60 9.62
C THR A 243 4.84 19.38 9.05
N ALA A 244 4.28 18.82 7.98
CA ALA A 244 4.93 17.84 7.14
C ALA A 244 4.92 18.32 5.69
N GLN A 245 6.09 18.36 5.05
CA GLN A 245 6.27 18.63 3.63
C GLN A 245 6.54 17.32 2.91
N VAL A 246 5.70 16.98 1.94
CA VAL A 246 5.83 15.75 1.18
C VAL A 246 6.05 16.06 -0.29
N ALA A 247 6.90 15.27 -0.96
CA ALA A 247 7.11 15.33 -2.40
C ALA A 247 7.19 13.91 -2.95
N PHE A 248 6.62 13.70 -4.14
CA PHE A 248 6.51 12.39 -4.76
C PHE A 248 6.55 12.47 -6.28
N GLY A 249 6.86 11.33 -6.92
CA GLY A 249 6.83 11.26 -8.37
C GLY A 249 7.17 9.88 -8.91
N MET A 250 6.71 9.61 -10.13
CA MET A 250 6.88 8.33 -10.83
C MET A 250 7.72 8.44 -12.12
N ASP A 251 8.28 9.61 -12.39
CA ASP A 251 9.30 9.86 -13.42
C ASP A 251 10.40 10.78 -12.85
N ASN A 252 11.01 10.33 -11.76
CA ASN A 252 11.98 11.10 -10.99
C ASN A 252 13.25 10.28 -10.73
N ALA A 253 14.37 10.94 -10.46
CA ALA A 253 15.49 10.26 -9.82
C ALA A 253 15.04 9.62 -8.50
N TYR A 254 15.50 8.38 -8.25
CA TYR A 254 15.07 7.64 -7.08
C TYR A 254 15.35 8.40 -5.78
N LYS A 255 14.30 8.55 -4.97
CA LYS A 255 14.36 9.02 -3.59
C LYS A 255 13.40 8.22 -2.71
N CYS A 256 13.81 7.95 -1.47
CA CYS A 256 12.99 7.25 -0.47
C CYS A 256 13.47 7.69 0.91
N GLN A 257 13.16 8.95 1.27
CA GLN A 257 13.82 9.69 2.35
C GLN A 257 12.83 10.25 3.34
N MET A 258 13.26 10.32 4.59
CA MET A 258 12.62 11.08 5.66
C MET A 258 13.66 11.93 6.38
N GLU A 259 13.31 13.19 6.64
CA GLU A 259 14.04 14.07 7.53
C GLU A 259 13.09 14.64 8.58
N VAL A 260 13.56 14.70 9.82
CA VAL A 260 12.86 15.34 10.94
C VAL A 260 13.72 16.50 11.42
N TRP A 261 13.18 17.71 11.41
CA TRP A 261 13.85 18.89 11.91
C TRP A 261 13.27 19.31 13.25
N GLY A 262 14.10 19.25 14.29
CA GLY A 262 13.78 19.63 15.65
C GLY A 262 14.47 20.94 16.05
N SER A 263 14.16 21.41 17.26
CA SER A 263 14.72 22.66 17.80
C SER A 263 16.18 22.53 18.26
N LEU A 264 16.70 21.30 18.46
CA LEU A 264 18.07 21.02 18.94
C LEU A 264 18.88 20.17 17.96
N GLY A 265 18.21 19.58 16.94
CA GLY A 265 18.88 18.71 16.00
C GLY A 265 17.96 18.23 14.88
N SER A 266 18.46 17.34 14.06
CA SER A 266 17.70 16.68 12.97
C SER A 266 17.98 15.18 12.93
N ILE A 267 17.05 14.44 12.31
CA ILE A 267 17.19 13.02 11.99
C ILE A 267 17.00 12.86 10.49
N ARG A 268 17.85 12.10 9.81
CA ARG A 268 17.73 11.75 8.40
C ARG A 268 17.83 10.25 8.21
N THR A 269 16.93 9.67 7.43
CA THR A 269 16.97 8.25 7.05
C THR A 269 16.58 8.04 5.59
N GLU A 270 17.12 6.97 5.03
CA GLU A 270 16.85 6.49 3.66
C GLU A 270 16.03 5.21 3.71
N ARG A 271 15.45 4.82 2.56
CA ARG A 271 14.69 3.57 2.41
C ARG A 271 13.50 3.44 3.36
N ILE A 272 12.93 4.55 3.80
CA ILE A 272 11.82 4.56 4.78
C ILE A 272 10.58 3.81 4.29
N PHE A 273 10.32 3.78 2.97
CA PHE A 273 9.14 3.14 2.37
C PHE A 273 9.43 1.77 1.75
N THR A 274 10.67 1.50 1.35
CA THR A 274 11.01 0.37 0.48
C THR A 274 12.28 -0.36 0.92
N ALA A 275 12.52 -0.48 2.22
CA ALA A 275 13.61 -1.30 2.74
C ALA A 275 13.42 -2.76 2.27
N PRO A 276 14.42 -3.36 1.57
CA PRO A 276 14.39 -4.78 1.26
C PRO A 276 14.42 -5.63 2.55
N PRO A 277 13.89 -6.86 2.52
CA PRO A 277 14.02 -7.80 3.65
C PRO A 277 15.48 -7.98 4.07
N GLY A 278 15.74 -7.98 5.39
CA GLY A 278 17.08 -8.15 5.95
C GLY A 278 18.03 -6.97 5.76
N MET A 279 17.54 -5.83 5.25
CA MET A 279 18.36 -4.63 5.19
C MET A 279 18.46 -3.97 6.55
N GLN A 280 19.70 -3.80 7.07
CA GLN A 280 19.93 -2.93 8.22
C GLN A 280 19.64 -1.49 7.83
N THR A 281 18.58 -0.92 8.41
CA THR A 281 18.20 0.49 8.20
C THR A 281 18.91 1.38 9.22
N LEU A 282 19.27 2.60 8.77
CA LEU A 282 20.09 3.54 9.56
C LEU A 282 19.42 4.91 9.62
N ALA A 283 19.62 5.63 10.71
CA ALA A 283 19.36 7.06 10.81
C ALA A 283 20.66 7.81 11.13
N ILE A 284 20.79 8.99 10.58
CA ILE A 284 21.81 9.97 10.94
C ILE A 284 21.15 11.02 11.81
N ILE A 285 21.63 11.18 13.04
CA ILE A 285 21.15 12.19 13.98
C ILE A 285 22.22 13.26 14.07
N CYS A 286 21.85 14.51 13.77
CA CYS A 286 22.75 15.64 13.90
C CYS A 286 22.26 16.55 15.04
N CYS A 287 23.11 16.70 16.09
CA CYS A 287 22.83 17.59 17.22
C CYS A 287 24.11 18.38 17.57
N ASN A 288 23.99 19.68 17.78
CA ASN A 288 25.13 20.54 18.14
C ASN A 288 26.33 20.42 17.19
N GLY A 289 26.06 20.19 15.89
CA GLY A 289 27.10 20.03 14.86
C GLY A 289 27.83 18.68 14.87
N GLN A 290 27.39 17.73 15.70
CA GLN A 290 27.91 16.37 15.72
C GLN A 290 26.91 15.41 15.08
N GLU A 291 27.41 14.51 14.24
CA GLU A 291 26.61 13.44 13.61
C GLU A 291 26.83 12.12 14.34
N GLU A 292 25.75 11.40 14.55
CA GLU A 292 25.70 10.05 15.10
C GLU A 292 24.90 9.15 14.16
N ILE A 293 25.41 7.98 13.85
CA ILE A 293 24.70 6.95 13.08
C ILE A 293 24.06 5.98 14.06
N VAL A 294 22.75 5.77 13.92
CA VAL A 294 21.96 4.88 14.76
C VAL A 294 21.31 3.81 13.88
N GLU A 295 21.40 2.56 14.34
CA GLU A 295 20.72 1.44 13.72
C GLU A 295 19.23 1.45 14.08
N LEU A 296 18.37 1.35 13.07
CA LEU A 296 16.92 1.28 13.22
C LEU A 296 16.38 -0.15 13.17
N GLY A 297 17.26 -1.11 12.84
CA GLY A 297 17.00 -2.53 12.77
C GLY A 297 16.71 -3.05 11.37
N GLU A 298 16.69 -4.39 11.30
CA GLU A 298 16.34 -5.17 10.12
C GLU A 298 14.91 -5.70 10.26
N ASP A 299 14.17 -5.80 9.15
CA ASP A 299 12.83 -6.38 9.16
C ASP A 299 12.40 -6.83 7.74
N ASP A 300 11.24 -7.49 7.66
CA ASP A 300 10.52 -7.75 6.41
C ASP A 300 9.15 -7.10 6.46
N THR A 301 8.97 -6.05 5.65
CA THR A 301 7.74 -5.25 5.59
C THR A 301 6.50 -6.07 5.26
N PHE A 302 6.61 -7.03 4.31
CA PHE A 302 5.49 -7.89 3.93
C PHE A 302 5.15 -8.90 5.01
N LYS A 303 6.16 -9.52 5.62
CA LYS A 303 5.94 -10.42 6.76
C LYS A 303 5.20 -9.71 7.89
N LYS A 304 5.67 -8.53 8.29
CA LYS A 304 5.03 -7.73 9.36
C LYS A 304 3.62 -7.27 9.01
N SER A 305 3.38 -6.93 7.76
CA SER A 305 2.04 -6.57 7.28
C SER A 305 1.08 -7.76 7.33
N ILE A 306 1.52 -8.96 6.93
CA ILE A 306 0.72 -10.19 6.98
C ILE A 306 0.45 -10.59 8.44
N GLU A 307 1.46 -10.52 9.32
CA GLU A 307 1.30 -10.77 10.76
C GLU A 307 0.24 -9.83 11.38
N MET A 308 0.27 -8.53 11.03
CA MET A 308 -0.74 -7.56 11.50
C MET A 308 -2.14 -7.85 10.93
N PHE A 309 -2.23 -8.22 9.65
CA PHE A 309 -3.51 -8.66 9.07
C PHE A 309 -4.12 -9.83 9.85
N CYS A 310 -3.32 -10.85 10.19
CA CYS A 310 -3.77 -11.96 11.03
C CYS A 310 -4.22 -11.48 12.42
N GLN A 311 -3.49 -10.57 13.06
CA GLN A 311 -3.87 -9.98 14.33
C GLN A 311 -5.21 -9.24 14.26
N CYS A 312 -5.50 -8.52 13.17
CA CYS A 312 -6.78 -7.86 12.96
C CYS A 312 -7.96 -8.86 12.86
N ILE A 313 -7.72 -10.11 12.42
CA ILE A 313 -8.75 -11.16 12.39
C ILE A 313 -9.11 -11.59 13.81
N ASP A 314 -8.12 -11.77 14.66
CA ASP A 314 -8.29 -12.28 16.02
C ASP A 314 -8.63 -11.18 17.04
N ASN A 315 -8.38 -9.90 16.71
CA ASN A 315 -8.51 -8.76 17.63
C ASN A 315 -9.40 -7.65 17.04
N ASN A 316 -10.58 -7.48 17.62
CA ASN A 316 -11.53 -6.45 17.18
C ASN A 316 -10.99 -5.03 17.28
N GLN A 317 -10.18 -4.68 18.32
CA GLN A 317 -9.62 -3.35 18.46
C GLN A 317 -8.66 -3.03 17.32
N GLU A 318 -7.79 -3.97 16.95
CA GLU A 318 -6.86 -3.82 15.83
C GLU A 318 -7.62 -3.72 14.49
N ARG A 319 -8.70 -4.47 14.34
CA ARG A 319 -9.60 -4.41 13.18
C ARG A 319 -10.22 -3.01 13.03
N TYR A 320 -10.77 -2.44 14.10
CA TYR A 320 -11.33 -1.08 14.07
C TYR A 320 -10.26 -0.02 13.81
N THR A 321 -9.06 -0.19 14.38
CA THR A 321 -7.91 0.70 14.12
C THR A 321 -7.51 0.67 12.64
N SER A 322 -7.58 -0.49 12.00
CA SER A 322 -7.33 -0.63 10.55
C SER A 322 -8.33 0.18 9.72
N TYR A 323 -9.63 0.13 10.05
CA TYR A 323 -10.65 0.91 9.34
C TYR A 323 -10.40 2.43 9.44
N GLU A 324 -10.13 2.93 10.65
CA GLU A 324 -9.83 4.35 10.85
C GLU A 324 -8.56 4.79 10.10
N ALA A 325 -7.54 3.94 10.08
CA ALA A 325 -6.31 4.20 9.35
C ALA A 325 -6.51 4.25 7.82
N ILE A 326 -7.44 3.45 7.27
CA ILE A 326 -7.83 3.45 5.86
C ILE A 326 -8.59 4.75 5.54
N LEU A 327 -9.62 5.09 6.33
CA LEU A 327 -10.42 6.29 6.13
C LEU A 327 -9.58 7.57 6.23
N LYS A 328 -8.70 7.64 7.22
CA LYS A 328 -7.78 8.77 7.38
C LYS A 328 -6.88 8.94 6.15
N GLN A 329 -6.32 7.84 5.65
CA GLN A 329 -5.49 7.86 4.46
C GLN A 329 -6.26 8.35 3.24
N ALA A 330 -7.47 7.84 3.01
CA ALA A 330 -8.31 8.26 1.90
C ALA A 330 -8.68 9.76 1.98
N ARG A 331 -8.97 10.28 3.18
CA ARG A 331 -9.23 11.72 3.38
C ARG A 331 -8.02 12.58 3.05
N LEU A 332 -6.81 12.20 3.47
CA LEU A 332 -5.59 12.95 3.15
C LEU A 332 -5.30 12.96 1.64
N VAL A 333 -5.53 11.83 0.95
CA VAL A 333 -5.39 11.75 -0.51
C VAL A 333 -6.43 12.64 -1.21
N GLU A 334 -7.70 12.59 -0.79
CA GLU A 334 -8.78 13.43 -1.33
C GLU A 334 -8.49 14.92 -1.13
N GLN A 335 -8.04 15.32 0.07
CA GLN A 335 -7.64 16.71 0.34
C GLN A 335 -6.50 17.16 -0.60
N ALA A 336 -5.49 16.31 -0.83
CA ALA A 336 -4.40 16.62 -1.75
C ALA A 336 -4.88 16.76 -3.21
N MET A 337 -5.85 15.94 -3.64
CA MET A 337 -6.46 16.05 -4.97
C MET A 337 -7.25 17.34 -5.15
N THR A 338 -8.04 17.73 -4.14
CA THR A 338 -8.94 18.89 -4.24
C THR A 338 -8.23 20.23 -4.09
N MET A 339 -7.04 20.25 -3.49
CA MET A 339 -6.22 21.46 -3.30
C MET A 339 -5.18 21.68 -4.39
N SER A 340 -5.07 20.77 -5.36
CA SER A 340 -4.06 20.81 -6.43
C SER A 340 -4.50 21.57 -7.68
#